data_5b564a066b93797d3822c61f8409bcb1
#
_entry.id   5b564a066b93797d3822c61f8409bcb1
#
_cell.length_a   1.000
_cell.length_b   1.000
_cell.length_c   1.000
_cell.angle_alpha   90.00
_cell.angle_beta   90.00
_cell.angle_gamma   90.00
#
_symmetry.space_group_name_H-M   'P 1'
#
loop_
_entity.id
_entity.type
_entity.pdbx_description
1 polymer ?
#
loop_
_entity_poly.entity_id
_entity_poly.type
_entity_poly.pdbx_seq_one_letter_code
_entity_poly.pdbx_strand_id
1 'polypeptide(L)'
;IWDNAIYVILAIIFFSMVLYFLRNHTFQASFYENYYSKEISKVVNLAKPGDEITLDVQKATEIAQKQSLRSNSEIFQFDNVNNEICVKLSSGRKKCYNYFNDVDVMNVELRLADPENVLYLNIIDNSGGDITN
;
A
#
# COMPACT_ATOMS: atom_id res chain seq x y z
N ILE A 1 26.56 45.11 7.91
CA ILE A 1 25.74 44.43 8.95
C ILE A 1 24.37 44.04 8.38
N TRP A 2 23.75 44.90 7.60
CA TRP A 2 22.43 44.60 6.99
C TRP A 2 22.49 43.52 5.93
N ASP A 3 23.56 43.40 5.18
CA ASP A 3 23.71 42.37 4.14
C ASP A 3 23.73 40.95 4.73
N ASN A 4 24.37 40.76 5.88
CA ASN A 4 24.40 39.49 6.58
C ASN A 4 23.03 39.11 7.19
N ALA A 5 22.26 40.14 7.62
CA ALA A 5 20.89 39.87 8.13
C ALA A 5 19.96 39.32 7.07
N ILE A 6 20.07 39.79 5.82
CA ILE A 6 19.27 39.30 4.70
C ILE A 6 19.57 37.82 4.42
N TYR A 7 20.85 37.43 4.42
CA TYR A 7 21.23 36.03 4.22
C TYR A 7 20.73 35.11 5.33
N VAL A 8 20.74 35.56 6.58
CA VAL A 8 20.22 34.81 7.72
C VAL A 8 18.70 34.60 7.59
N ILE A 9 17.97 35.66 7.22
CA ILE A 9 16.51 35.57 7.02
C ILE A 9 16.17 34.59 5.88
N LEU A 10 16.88 34.68 4.75
CA LEU A 10 16.69 33.77 3.63
C LEU A 10 16.99 32.31 4.01
N ALA A 11 18.04 32.09 4.79
CA ALA A 11 18.37 30.74 5.29
C ALA A 11 17.28 30.18 6.19
N ILE A 12 16.72 31.00 7.11
CA ILE A 12 15.61 30.55 7.99
C ILE A 12 14.37 30.21 7.19
N ILE A 13 14.01 31.02 6.19
CA ILE A 13 12.86 30.75 5.31
C ILE A 13 13.08 29.45 4.54
N PHE A 14 14.25 29.25 3.97
CA PHE A 14 14.60 28.04 3.23
C PHE A 14 14.52 26.78 4.10
N PHE A 15 15.13 26.79 5.29
CA PHE A 15 15.07 25.66 6.20
C PHE A 15 13.65 25.40 6.71
N SER A 16 12.86 26.43 6.96
CA SER A 16 11.46 26.28 7.34
C SER A 16 10.63 25.61 6.24
N MET A 17 10.89 25.98 4.98
CA MET A 17 10.21 25.41 3.82
C MET A 17 10.59 23.93 3.62
N VAL A 18 11.87 23.59 3.77
CA VAL A 18 12.35 22.20 3.70
C VAL A 18 11.76 21.36 4.82
N LEU A 19 11.73 21.86 6.05
CA LEU A 19 11.14 21.15 7.19
C LEU A 19 9.62 20.97 7.02
N TYR A 20 8.93 21.97 6.51
CA TYR A 20 7.50 21.84 6.18
C TYR A 20 7.25 20.78 5.12
N PHE A 21 8.07 20.75 4.07
CA PHE A 21 7.98 19.73 3.02
C PHE A 21 8.26 18.33 3.55
N LEU A 22 9.25 18.17 4.42
CA LEU A 22 9.57 16.89 5.06
C LEU A 22 8.48 16.41 6.03
N ARG A 23 7.74 17.33 6.65
CA ARG A 23 6.61 16.99 7.52
C ARG A 23 5.36 16.56 6.74
N ASN A 24 5.21 17.03 5.52
CA ASN A 24 4.10 16.63 4.65
C ASN A 24 4.39 15.25 4.01
N HIS A 25 4.29 14.21 4.81
CA HIS A 25 4.66 12.82 4.49
C HIS A 25 3.80 12.12 3.41
N THR A 26 3.19 12.83 2.50
CA THR A 26 2.49 12.23 1.36
C THR A 26 3.43 11.42 0.46
N PHE A 27 4.70 11.77 0.45
CA PHE A 27 5.72 11.09 -0.34
C PHE A 27 6.01 9.66 0.15
N GLN A 28 6.09 9.44 1.46
CA GLN A 28 6.28 8.09 2.01
C GLN A 28 5.10 7.16 1.71
N ALA A 29 3.88 7.64 1.90
CA ALA A 29 2.69 6.86 1.61
C ALA A 29 2.65 6.42 0.14
N SER A 30 2.89 7.34 -0.80
CA SER A 30 2.91 7.04 -2.23
C SER A 30 4.00 6.03 -2.61
N PHE A 31 5.19 6.15 -2.03
CA PHE A 31 6.28 5.20 -2.26
C PHE A 31 5.92 3.78 -1.82
N TYR A 32 5.40 3.63 -0.61
CA TYR A 32 5.02 2.32 -0.08
C TYR A 32 3.75 1.76 -0.72
N GLU A 33 2.80 2.58 -1.12
CA GLU A 33 1.65 2.16 -1.92
C GLU A 33 2.12 1.47 -3.21
N ASN A 34 3.03 2.10 -3.92
CA ASN A 34 3.61 1.56 -5.15
C ASN A 34 4.44 0.30 -4.87
N TYR A 35 5.25 0.31 -3.82
CA TYR A 35 6.05 -0.84 -3.41
C TYR A 35 5.20 -2.07 -3.09
N TYR A 36 4.21 -1.93 -2.21
CA TYR A 36 3.37 -3.05 -1.80
C TYR A 36 2.45 -3.55 -2.91
N SER A 37 1.90 -2.66 -3.73
CA SER A 37 1.07 -3.08 -4.86
C SER A 37 1.87 -3.94 -5.86
N LYS A 38 3.12 -3.58 -6.12
CA LYS A 38 4.03 -4.38 -6.97
C LYS A 38 4.42 -5.71 -6.32
N GLU A 39 4.77 -5.70 -5.04
CA GLU A 39 5.17 -6.91 -4.32
C GLU A 39 4.02 -7.92 -4.23
N ILE A 40 2.82 -7.47 -3.90
CA ILE A 40 1.64 -8.33 -3.84
C ILE A 40 1.31 -8.86 -5.23
N SER A 41 1.33 -8.02 -6.26
CA SER A 41 1.13 -8.44 -7.65
C SER A 41 2.14 -9.51 -8.08
N LYS A 42 3.40 -9.34 -7.73
CA LYS A 42 4.46 -10.31 -8.02
C LYS A 42 4.20 -11.66 -7.36
N VAL A 43 3.81 -11.65 -6.09
CA VAL A 43 3.50 -12.88 -5.35
C VAL A 43 2.26 -13.58 -5.93
N VAL A 44 1.22 -12.84 -6.27
CA VAL A 44 0.01 -13.37 -6.90
C VAL A 44 0.32 -13.97 -8.29
N ASN A 45 1.20 -13.35 -9.06
CA ASN A 45 1.64 -13.87 -10.35
C ASN A 45 2.37 -15.22 -10.25
N LEU A 46 3.02 -15.49 -9.13
CA LEU A 46 3.75 -16.73 -8.88
C LEU A 46 2.92 -17.77 -8.13
N ALA A 47 1.75 -17.39 -7.62
CA ALA A 47 0.90 -18.25 -6.82
C ALA A 47 0.17 -19.30 -7.66
N LYS A 48 -0.13 -20.43 -7.05
CA LYS A 48 -0.95 -21.49 -7.61
C LYS A 48 -2.28 -21.56 -6.88
N PRO A 49 -3.35 -22.03 -7.55
CA PRO A 49 -4.61 -22.28 -6.86
C PRO A 49 -4.44 -23.21 -5.65
N GLY A 50 -4.97 -22.81 -4.52
CA GLY A 50 -4.81 -23.50 -3.24
C GLY A 50 -3.68 -22.98 -2.35
N ASP A 51 -2.85 -22.06 -2.84
CA ASP A 51 -1.79 -21.46 -2.04
C ASP A 51 -2.37 -20.48 -1.01
N GLU A 52 -1.78 -20.53 0.17
CA GLU A 52 -1.99 -19.52 1.22
C GLU A 52 -0.77 -18.60 1.29
N ILE A 53 -1.00 -17.32 1.14
CA ILE A 53 0.06 -16.32 1.13
C ILE A 53 0.01 -15.51 2.41
N THR A 54 1.16 -15.36 3.03
CA THR A 54 1.35 -14.54 4.23
C THR A 54 2.40 -13.48 3.93
N LEU A 55 2.02 -12.22 4.08
CA LEU A 55 2.87 -11.07 3.79
C LEU A 55 3.07 -10.20 5.03
N ASP A 56 4.31 -9.80 5.29
CA ASP A 56 4.61 -8.78 6.30
C ASP A 56 4.23 -7.40 5.75
N VAL A 57 3.26 -6.77 6.41
CA VAL A 57 2.75 -5.45 6.03
C VAL A 57 2.88 -4.44 7.18
N GLN A 58 3.83 -4.65 8.06
CA GLN A 58 4.07 -3.80 9.23
C GLN A 58 4.20 -2.33 8.84
N LYS A 59 5.05 -2.04 7.87
CA LYS A 59 5.30 -0.66 7.42
C LYS A 59 4.09 -0.02 6.76
N ALA A 60 3.36 -0.78 5.95
CA ALA A 60 2.14 -0.31 5.31
C ALA A 60 1.07 0.06 6.36
N THR A 61 0.86 -0.80 7.34
CA THR A 61 -0.14 -0.56 8.40
C THR A 61 0.25 0.59 9.31
N GLU A 62 1.51 0.77 9.62
CA GLU A 62 2.00 1.92 10.39
C GLU A 62 1.70 3.25 9.67
N ILE A 63 1.98 3.32 8.37
CA ILE A 63 1.72 4.51 7.56
C ILE A 63 0.22 4.77 7.46
N ALA A 64 -0.58 3.74 7.20
CA ALA A 64 -2.03 3.85 7.08
C ALA A 64 -2.68 4.31 8.39
N GLN A 65 -2.24 3.81 9.53
CA GLN A 65 -2.73 4.22 10.84
C GLN A 65 -2.45 5.69 11.14
N LYS A 66 -1.28 6.20 10.74
CA LYS A 66 -0.96 7.63 10.85
C LYS A 66 -1.90 8.51 10.01
N GLN A 67 -2.46 7.96 8.94
CA GLN A 67 -3.42 8.64 8.06
C GLN A 67 -4.89 8.33 8.44
N SER A 68 -5.13 7.75 9.60
CA SER A 68 -6.48 7.38 10.09
C SER A 68 -7.19 6.29 9.27
N LEU A 69 -6.49 5.55 8.45
CA LEU A 69 -7.00 4.37 7.76
C LEU A 69 -6.91 3.16 8.71
N ARG A 70 -8.03 2.55 9.03
CA ARG A 70 -8.11 1.48 10.04
C ARG A 70 -8.63 0.16 9.50
N SER A 71 -9.34 0.21 8.38
CA SER A 71 -10.00 -0.96 7.82
C SER A 71 -9.11 -1.67 6.81
N ASN A 72 -9.11 -3.00 6.85
CA ASN A 72 -8.45 -3.83 5.86
C ASN A 72 -8.92 -3.51 4.42
N SER A 73 -10.22 -3.33 4.24
CA SER A 73 -10.82 -3.00 2.94
C SER A 73 -10.43 -1.60 2.44
N GLU A 74 -10.00 -0.71 3.31
CA GLU A 74 -9.50 0.61 2.92
C GLU A 74 -8.05 0.58 2.46
N ILE A 75 -7.22 -0.26 3.08
CA ILE A 75 -5.77 -0.32 2.84
C ILE A 75 -5.46 -1.19 1.64
N PHE A 76 -5.98 -2.41 1.61
CA PHE A 76 -5.73 -3.39 0.55
C PHE A 76 -7.03 -3.74 -0.15
N GLN A 77 -7.08 -3.52 -1.46
CA GLN A 77 -8.25 -3.80 -2.29
C GLN A 77 -7.85 -4.74 -3.43
N PHE A 78 -8.62 -5.78 -3.61
CA PHE A 78 -8.41 -6.79 -4.65
C PHE A 78 -9.62 -6.81 -5.59
N ASP A 79 -9.37 -6.57 -6.86
CA ASP A 79 -10.37 -6.66 -7.92
C ASP A 79 -10.08 -7.87 -8.80
N ASN A 80 -10.79 -8.95 -8.55
CA ASN A 80 -10.63 -10.18 -9.31
C ASN A 80 -11.20 -10.10 -10.72
N VAL A 81 -12.10 -9.16 -10.98
CA VAL A 81 -12.67 -8.96 -12.31
C VAL A 81 -11.65 -8.34 -13.27
N ASN A 82 -10.94 -7.33 -12.79
CA ASN A 82 -9.92 -6.63 -13.56
C ASN A 82 -8.50 -7.15 -13.32
N ASN A 83 -8.33 -8.14 -12.45
CA ASN A 83 -7.04 -8.67 -12.02
C ASN A 83 -6.10 -7.56 -11.52
N GLU A 84 -6.60 -6.78 -10.57
CA GLU A 84 -5.94 -5.59 -10.09
C GLU A 84 -5.81 -5.60 -8.56
N ILE A 85 -4.67 -5.17 -8.08
CA ILE A 85 -4.39 -5.01 -6.67
C ILE A 85 -4.14 -3.54 -6.39
N CYS A 86 -4.88 -2.98 -5.45
CA CYS A 86 -4.78 -1.59 -5.07
C CYS A 86 -4.38 -1.44 -3.62
N VAL A 87 -3.43 -0.56 -3.36
CA VAL A 87 -2.96 -0.21 -2.01
C VAL A 87 -3.18 1.27 -1.76
N LYS A 88 -3.81 1.59 -0.65
CA LYS A 88 -4.09 2.96 -0.22
C LYS A 88 -3.57 3.16 1.21
N LEU A 89 -2.56 3.99 1.35
CA LEU A 89 -1.93 4.29 2.65
C LEU A 89 -2.15 5.73 3.11
N SER A 90 -2.85 6.52 2.31
CA SER A 90 -3.20 7.92 2.63
C SER A 90 -4.62 8.24 2.17
N SER A 91 -5.12 9.40 2.54
CA SER A 91 -6.44 9.89 2.11
C SER A 91 -6.52 10.25 0.62
N GLY A 92 -5.40 10.20 -0.10
CA GLY A 92 -5.31 10.48 -1.53
C GLY A 92 -5.76 9.32 -2.42
N ARG A 93 -5.23 9.29 -3.62
CA ARG A 93 -5.53 8.23 -4.59
C ARG A 93 -4.80 6.93 -4.23
N LYS A 94 -5.50 5.82 -4.38
CA LYS A 94 -4.91 4.48 -4.30
C LYS A 94 -3.96 4.23 -5.47
N LYS A 95 -2.94 3.40 -5.27
CA LYS A 95 -2.05 2.89 -6.32
C LYS A 95 -2.45 1.47 -6.66
N CYS A 96 -2.64 1.21 -7.94
CA CYS A 96 -3.09 -0.08 -8.44
C CYS A 96 -2.06 -0.70 -9.36
N TYR A 97 -1.98 -2.03 -9.32
CA TYR A 97 -1.10 -2.82 -10.16
C TYR A 97 -1.82 -4.07 -10.65
N ASN A 98 -1.70 -4.36 -11.93
CA ASN A 98 -2.33 -5.54 -12.51
C ASN A 98 -1.47 -6.78 -12.29
N TYR A 99 -2.12 -7.92 -12.06
CA TYR A 99 -1.48 -9.22 -12.11
C TYR A 99 -1.99 -10.00 -13.33
N PHE A 100 -1.16 -10.89 -13.84
CA PHE A 100 -1.44 -11.61 -15.10
C PHE A 100 -1.76 -13.08 -14.90
N ASN A 101 -1.69 -13.56 -13.68
CA ASN A 101 -2.03 -14.93 -13.33
C ASN A 101 -3.55 -15.13 -13.35
N ASP A 102 -4.00 -16.29 -13.83
CA ASP A 102 -5.41 -16.62 -13.93
C ASP A 102 -5.92 -17.24 -12.60
N VAL A 103 -5.87 -16.42 -11.57
CA VAL A 103 -6.28 -16.79 -10.21
C VAL A 103 -7.08 -15.65 -9.57
N ASP A 104 -7.92 -16.01 -8.62
CA ASP A 104 -8.65 -15.06 -7.79
C ASP A 104 -8.06 -15.03 -6.38
N VAL A 105 -8.08 -13.87 -5.77
CA VAL A 105 -7.67 -13.65 -4.38
C VAL A 105 -8.93 -13.62 -3.50
N MET A 106 -8.99 -14.51 -2.53
CA MET A 106 -10.11 -14.63 -1.61
C MET A 106 -9.65 -14.58 -0.16
N ASN A 107 -10.60 -14.37 0.74
CA ASN A 107 -10.37 -14.42 2.19
C ASN A 107 -9.19 -13.52 2.65
N VAL A 108 -9.20 -12.28 2.16
CA VAL A 108 -8.19 -11.29 2.57
C VAL A 108 -8.40 -10.93 4.03
N GLU A 109 -7.42 -11.22 4.86
CA GLU A 109 -7.46 -10.94 6.30
C GLU A 109 -6.20 -10.19 6.71
N LEU A 110 -6.38 -9.03 7.32
CA LEU A 110 -5.30 -8.26 7.92
C LEU A 110 -5.30 -8.52 9.43
N ARG A 111 -4.26 -9.15 9.93
CA ARG A 111 -4.06 -9.37 11.37
C ARG A 111 -3.09 -8.36 11.92
N LEU A 112 -3.59 -7.54 12.82
CA LEU A 112 -2.79 -6.60 13.60
C LEU A 112 -2.38 -7.31 14.89
N ALA A 113 -1.21 -7.90 14.87
CA ALA A 113 -0.68 -8.68 15.97
C ALA A 113 0.75 -8.24 16.32
N ASP A 114 1.09 -8.34 17.61
CA ASP A 114 2.46 -8.17 18.05
C ASP A 114 3.18 -9.53 17.91
N PRO A 115 4.39 -9.61 17.29
CA PRO A 115 5.28 -8.51 16.93
C PRO A 115 5.08 -7.91 15.53
N GLU A 116 4.31 -8.51 14.65
CA GLU A 116 4.20 -8.07 13.25
C GLU A 116 2.76 -8.09 12.74
N ASN A 117 2.41 -7.06 11.96
CA ASN A 117 1.16 -7.02 11.22
C ASN A 117 1.30 -7.83 9.94
N VAL A 118 0.37 -8.73 9.70
CA VAL A 118 0.45 -9.71 8.60
C VAL A 118 -0.82 -9.69 7.77
N LEU A 119 -0.65 -9.74 6.46
CA LEU A 119 -1.74 -9.89 5.50
C LEU A 119 -1.81 -11.35 5.04
N TYR A 120 -2.97 -11.97 5.21
CA TYR A 120 -3.27 -13.32 4.75
C TYR A 120 -4.13 -13.28 3.50
N LEU A 121 -3.76 -14.07 2.50
CA LEU A 121 -4.47 -14.20 1.24
C LEU A 121 -4.62 -15.69 0.89
N ASN A 122 -5.81 -16.08 0.44
CA ASN A 122 -6.03 -17.39 -0.16
C ASN A 122 -6.16 -17.23 -1.67
N ILE A 123 -5.46 -18.07 -2.41
CA ILE A 123 -5.47 -18.08 -3.87
C ILE A 123 -6.37 -19.23 -4.34
N ILE A 124 -7.34 -18.90 -5.17
CA ILE A 124 -8.23 -19.88 -5.79
C ILE A 124 -8.13 -19.80 -7.32
N ASP A 125 -8.59 -20.87 -7.96
CA ASP A 125 -8.68 -20.92 -9.42
C ASP A 125 -9.79 -19.98 -9.90
N ASN A 126 -9.51 -19.20 -10.94
CA ASN A 126 -10.49 -18.33 -11.62
C ASN A 126 -11.52 -19.12 -12.45
N SER A 127 -11.51 -20.43 -12.37
CA SER A 127 -12.47 -21.29 -13.10
C SER A 127 -13.91 -21.26 -12.57
N GLY A 128 -14.26 -20.23 -11.75
CA GLY A 128 -15.63 -20.00 -11.26
C GLY A 128 -16.65 -19.52 -12.29
N GLY A 129 -16.36 -19.65 -13.57
CA GLY A 129 -17.25 -19.24 -14.67
C GLY A 129 -18.05 -20.35 -15.32
N ASP A 130 -17.99 -21.60 -14.86
CA ASP A 130 -18.76 -22.68 -15.47
C ASP A 130 -19.59 -23.45 -14.44
N ILE A 131 -20.65 -22.79 -13.96
CA ILE A 131 -21.80 -23.57 -13.47
C ILE A 131 -22.82 -23.61 -14.61
N THR A 132 -22.54 -24.43 -15.60
CA THR A 132 -23.58 -24.92 -16.46
C THR A 132 -24.22 -26.14 -15.77
N ASN A 133 -25.42 -25.93 -15.37
CA ASN A 133 -26.54 -26.79 -14.95
C ASN A 133 -26.98 -26.63 -13.54
#